data_985667c95fa1d11b5e38720208e62c25
#
_entry.id   985667c95fa1d11b5e38720208e62c25
#
_cell.length_a   1.000
_cell.length_b   1.000
_cell.length_c   1.000
_cell.angle_alpha   90.00
_cell.angle_beta   90.00
_cell.angle_gamma   90.00
#
_symmetry.space_group_name_H-M   'P 1'
#
loop_
_entity.id
_entity.type
_entity.pdbx_description
1 polymer ?
#
loop_
_entity_poly.entity_id
_entity_poly.type
_entity_poly.pdbx_seq_one_letter_code
_entity_poly.pdbx_strand_id
1 'polypeptide(L)'
;YIQIEAPAHHVKYADFDVPAEYRGDWEHFGFFNLESKVDEETIRAYSMANYPEERGLVKFNIRIATPPPGTKDINPGIMSSYVFNLKPGDKVTVYGPFGEFFARDTDAEMVFVGGGAGMAPMRSHIFDQLKRLNSKRKISFWYGARSLRELFYQDEYDMLAAENENFVWHVAMSDPQPEDNWDGLTGFIHNVLFDEYLKNHPAPEDCEFYMCGPPIMNQSVIKMLLDLGVEPENIMLDDFGG
;
A
#
# COMPACT_ATOMS: atom_id res chain seq x y z
N TYR A 1 -6.96 10.84 2.18
CA TYR A 1 -6.39 10.37 3.44
C TYR A 1 -7.09 10.97 4.66
N ILE A 2 -6.87 10.40 5.82
CA ILE A 2 -7.13 11.06 7.09
C ILE A 2 -5.84 11.20 7.88
N GLN A 3 -5.85 12.09 8.87
CA GLN A 3 -4.76 12.24 9.82
C GLN A 3 -5.16 11.57 11.14
N ILE A 4 -4.22 10.83 11.72
CA ILE A 4 -4.34 10.22 13.04
C ILE A 4 -3.47 11.01 14.00
N GLU A 5 -4.02 11.36 15.17
CA GLU A 5 -3.32 12.00 16.26
C GLU A 5 -2.91 10.94 17.30
N ALA A 6 -1.64 10.89 17.62
CA ALA A 6 -1.11 10.17 18.76
C ALA A 6 -0.76 11.16 19.87
N PRO A 7 -1.31 11.03 21.08
CA PRO A 7 -0.88 11.84 22.22
C PRO A 7 0.54 11.49 22.62
N ALA A 8 1.14 12.27 23.52
CA ALA A 8 2.35 11.84 24.20
C ALA A 8 2.15 10.44 24.79
N HIS A 9 3.10 9.55 24.57
CA HIS A 9 2.95 8.14 24.95
C HIS A 9 4.29 7.46 25.22
N HIS A 10 4.24 6.41 26.04
CA HIS A 10 5.33 5.48 26.21
C HIS A 10 4.78 4.06 26.04
N VAL A 11 5.12 3.41 24.97
CA VAL A 11 4.65 2.07 24.61
C VAL A 11 5.81 1.07 24.58
N LYS A 12 5.55 -0.13 25.05
CA LYS A 12 6.50 -1.24 25.03
C LYS A 12 6.05 -2.27 24.00
N TYR A 13 6.94 -2.68 23.14
CA TYR A 13 6.62 -3.67 22.10
C TYR A 13 6.28 -5.04 22.67
N ALA A 14 6.71 -5.31 23.91
CA ALA A 14 6.31 -6.51 24.64
C ALA A 14 4.80 -6.60 24.90
N ASP A 15 4.08 -5.45 24.90
CA ASP A 15 2.66 -5.36 25.18
C ASP A 15 1.78 -5.45 23.91
N PHE A 16 2.40 -5.58 22.72
CA PHE A 16 1.66 -5.66 21.46
C PHE A 16 1.05 -7.05 21.25
N ASP A 17 -0.16 -7.06 20.66
CA ASP A 17 -0.81 -8.29 20.21
C ASP A 17 -0.20 -8.72 18.86
N VAL A 18 0.91 -9.42 18.90
CA VAL A 18 1.59 -9.95 17.72
C VAL A 18 0.98 -11.30 17.36
N PRO A 19 0.44 -11.49 16.13
CA PRO A 19 -0.06 -12.76 15.66
C PRO A 19 1.02 -13.87 15.75
N ALA A 20 0.59 -15.09 16.00
CA ALA A 20 1.50 -16.21 16.26
C ALA A 20 2.52 -16.46 15.14
N GLU A 21 2.09 -16.26 13.88
CA GLU A 21 2.93 -16.42 12.70
C GLU A 21 4.12 -15.44 12.62
N TYR A 22 4.03 -14.29 13.28
CA TYR A 22 5.10 -13.27 13.28
C TYR A 22 5.96 -13.27 14.55
N ARG A 23 5.55 -14.00 15.61
CA ARG A 23 6.25 -13.98 16.89
C ARG A 23 7.71 -14.46 16.79
N GLY A 24 7.97 -15.48 15.99
CA GLY A 24 9.33 -15.97 15.76
C GLY A 24 10.27 -14.92 15.18
N ASP A 25 9.79 -14.14 14.20
CA ASP A 25 10.54 -13.04 13.62
C ASP A 25 10.78 -11.92 14.65
N TRP A 26 9.76 -11.59 15.44
CA TRP A 26 9.87 -10.57 16.49
C TRP A 26 10.87 -10.96 17.58
N GLU A 27 10.93 -12.22 17.97
CA GLU A 27 11.92 -12.76 18.88
C GLU A 27 13.33 -12.73 18.27
N HIS A 28 13.45 -13.20 17.02
CA HIS A 28 14.72 -13.25 16.30
C HIS A 28 15.35 -11.86 16.14
N PHE A 29 14.56 -10.85 15.78
CA PHE A 29 15.03 -9.48 15.62
C PHE A 29 15.06 -8.68 16.95
N GLY A 30 14.61 -9.26 18.05
CA GLY A 30 14.61 -8.63 19.36
C GLY A 30 13.60 -7.47 19.50
N PHE A 31 12.55 -7.45 18.68
CA PHE A 31 11.56 -6.36 18.65
C PHE A 31 10.79 -6.22 19.96
N PHE A 32 10.56 -7.31 20.70
CA PHE A 32 9.92 -7.26 22.02
C PHE A 32 10.70 -6.45 23.06
N ASN A 33 11.98 -6.15 22.82
CA ASN A 33 12.78 -5.31 23.71
C ASN A 33 12.72 -3.81 23.36
N LEU A 34 12.00 -3.45 22.29
CA LEU A 34 11.87 -2.05 21.87
C LEU A 34 10.83 -1.31 22.72
N GLU A 35 11.08 -0.04 22.89
CA GLU A 35 10.13 0.91 23.49
C GLU A 35 10.08 2.17 22.63
N SER A 36 8.89 2.74 22.45
CA SER A 36 8.71 4.04 21.83
C SER A 36 8.26 5.03 22.89
N LYS A 37 9.05 6.06 23.10
CA LYS A 37 8.74 7.14 24.02
C LYS A 37 8.63 8.46 23.27
N VAL A 38 7.50 9.13 23.44
CA VAL A 38 7.17 10.37 22.75
C VAL A 38 6.54 11.31 23.77
N ASP A 39 7.18 12.47 23.96
CA ASP A 39 6.79 13.44 25.00
C ASP A 39 5.80 14.50 24.47
N GLU A 40 5.54 14.54 23.13
CA GLU A 40 4.65 15.50 22.49
C GLU A 40 3.64 14.77 21.59
N GLU A 41 2.53 15.46 21.35
CA GLU A 41 1.52 15.04 20.38
C GLU A 41 2.11 14.97 18.96
N THR A 42 1.71 13.96 18.21
CA THR A 42 2.17 13.75 16.84
C THR A 42 1.00 13.42 15.93
N ILE A 43 0.94 14.04 14.75
CA ILE A 43 -0.07 13.78 13.74
C ILE A 43 0.60 13.21 12.49
N ARG A 44 -0.01 12.15 11.91
CA ARG A 44 0.44 11.56 10.63
C ARG A 44 -0.75 11.25 9.73
N ALA A 45 -0.52 11.41 8.43
CA ALA A 45 -1.49 11.11 7.39
C ALA A 45 -1.43 9.63 6.98
N TYR A 46 -2.61 9.04 6.73
CA TYR A 46 -2.75 7.67 6.23
C TYR A 46 -3.84 7.61 5.16
N SER A 47 -3.51 7.06 4.00
CA SER A 47 -4.49 6.81 2.94
C SER A 47 -5.46 5.71 3.35
N MET A 48 -6.73 5.91 3.06
CA MET A 48 -7.78 4.95 3.37
C MET A 48 -7.79 3.81 2.35
N ALA A 49 -7.98 2.59 2.83
CA ALA A 49 -8.08 1.40 1.99
C ALA A 49 -9.54 1.03 1.66
N ASN A 50 -10.51 1.52 2.43
CA ASN A 50 -11.92 1.32 2.13
C ASN A 50 -12.42 2.29 1.06
N TYR A 51 -13.41 1.86 0.26
CA TYR A 51 -14.12 2.74 -0.66
C TYR A 51 -15.41 3.28 0.00
N PRO A 52 -16.08 4.32 -0.58
CA PRO A 52 -17.15 5.05 0.11
C PRO A 52 -18.35 4.24 0.60
N GLU A 53 -18.62 3.06 0.02
CA GLU A 53 -19.75 2.23 0.44
C GLU A 53 -19.43 1.26 1.59
N GLU A 54 -18.17 1.08 1.95
CA GLU A 54 -17.78 0.41 3.20
C GLU A 54 -18.00 1.34 4.39
N ARG A 55 -19.27 1.62 4.69
CA ARG A 55 -19.67 2.63 5.69
C ARG A 55 -19.45 2.16 7.13
N GLY A 56 -19.23 3.12 8.03
CA GLY A 56 -19.10 2.88 9.46
C GLY A 56 -17.71 2.38 9.89
N LEU A 57 -16.75 2.35 8.98
CA LEU A 57 -15.37 1.98 9.27
C LEU A 57 -14.38 2.79 8.40
N VAL A 58 -13.15 2.85 8.85
CA VAL A 58 -12.00 3.32 8.05
C VAL A 58 -10.93 2.24 8.13
N LYS A 59 -10.44 1.81 6.96
CA LYS A 59 -9.38 0.80 6.84
C LYS A 59 -8.05 1.44 6.47
N PHE A 60 -6.99 0.97 7.08
CA PHE A 60 -5.62 1.41 6.76
C PHE A 60 -4.69 0.22 6.55
N ASN A 61 -3.61 0.44 5.80
CA ASN A 61 -2.46 -0.44 5.75
C ASN A 61 -1.28 0.28 6.41
N ILE A 62 -0.96 -0.10 7.64
CA ILE A 62 0.09 0.54 8.44
C ILE A 62 1.16 -0.50 8.76
N ARG A 63 2.38 -0.21 8.35
CA ARG A 63 3.55 -1.03 8.68
C ARG A 63 4.17 -0.53 9.97
N ILE A 64 4.53 -1.45 10.87
CA ILE A 64 5.35 -1.10 12.04
C ILE A 64 6.74 -0.65 11.58
N ALA A 65 7.16 0.53 12.01
CA ALA A 65 8.48 1.07 11.69
C ALA A 65 9.43 0.79 12.85
N THR A 66 10.33 -0.16 12.65
CA THR A 66 11.38 -0.52 13.62
C THR A 66 12.70 0.16 13.26
N PRO A 67 13.58 0.44 14.24
CA PRO A 67 14.94 0.88 13.94
C PRO A 67 15.67 -0.13 13.05
N PRO A 68 16.59 0.31 12.19
CA PRO A 68 17.42 -0.61 11.43
C PRO A 68 18.18 -1.58 12.36
N PRO A 69 18.37 -2.85 11.95
CA PRO A 69 19.08 -3.82 12.74
C PRO A 69 20.47 -3.32 13.18
N GLY A 70 20.82 -3.53 14.45
CA GLY A 70 22.13 -3.13 15.00
C GLY A 70 22.27 -1.64 15.35
N THR A 71 21.25 -0.82 15.13
CA THR A 71 21.24 0.57 15.59
C THR A 71 20.85 0.65 17.06
N LYS A 72 21.46 1.58 17.79
CA LYS A 72 21.14 1.90 19.18
C LYS A 72 20.60 3.34 19.24
N ASP A 73 19.78 3.61 20.24
CA ASP A 73 19.29 4.96 20.56
C ASP A 73 18.44 5.62 19.46
N ILE A 74 17.88 4.82 18.55
CA ILE A 74 16.88 5.29 17.58
C ILE A 74 15.50 4.87 18.09
N ASN A 75 14.63 5.87 18.34
CA ASN A 75 13.25 5.61 18.72
C ASN A 75 12.52 4.90 17.56
N PRO A 76 11.75 3.84 17.81
CA PRO A 76 10.87 3.27 16.79
C PRO A 76 9.88 4.29 16.24
N GLY A 77 9.26 3.97 15.11
CA GLY A 77 8.31 4.86 14.46
C GLY A 77 7.18 5.27 15.41
N ILE A 78 7.06 6.58 15.65
CA ILE A 78 6.19 7.17 16.66
C ILE A 78 4.74 6.72 16.48
N MET A 79 4.16 7.03 15.31
CA MET A 79 2.75 6.76 15.04
C MET A 79 2.48 5.27 14.91
N SER A 80 3.33 4.51 14.22
CA SER A 80 3.13 3.07 14.07
C SER A 80 3.19 2.34 15.42
N SER A 81 4.08 2.76 16.33
CA SER A 81 4.13 2.22 17.70
C SER A 81 2.84 2.50 18.48
N TYR A 82 2.32 3.72 18.38
CA TYR A 82 1.04 4.08 19.00
C TYR A 82 -0.11 3.22 18.45
N VAL A 83 -0.23 3.13 17.12
CA VAL A 83 -1.32 2.38 16.47
C VAL A 83 -1.27 0.90 16.82
N PHE A 84 -0.08 0.27 16.82
CA PHE A 84 0.06 -1.15 17.17
C PHE A 84 -0.20 -1.43 18.65
N ASN A 85 -0.14 -0.43 19.51
CA ASN A 85 -0.51 -0.56 20.93
C ASN A 85 -2.00 -0.45 21.20
N LEU A 86 -2.81 0.07 20.25
CA LEU A 86 -4.24 0.23 20.42
C LEU A 86 -4.95 -1.12 20.59
N LYS A 87 -5.98 -1.12 21.40
CA LYS A 87 -6.84 -2.28 21.65
C LYS A 87 -8.27 -1.98 21.17
N PRO A 88 -9.05 -3.00 20.81
CA PRO A 88 -10.46 -2.82 20.50
C PRO A 88 -11.19 -2.06 21.61
N GLY A 89 -11.87 -0.97 21.22
CA GLY A 89 -12.58 -0.07 22.13
C GLY A 89 -11.81 1.21 22.49
N ASP A 90 -10.53 1.30 22.19
CA ASP A 90 -9.77 2.54 22.35
C ASP A 90 -10.29 3.62 21.42
N LYS A 91 -10.30 4.86 21.91
CA LYS A 91 -10.69 6.03 21.12
C LYS A 91 -9.47 6.66 20.47
N VAL A 92 -9.60 6.99 19.20
CA VAL A 92 -8.55 7.63 18.40
C VAL A 92 -9.09 8.93 17.84
N THR A 93 -8.32 10.01 17.99
CA THR A 93 -8.63 11.29 17.36
C THR A 93 -8.16 11.26 15.90
N VAL A 94 -9.07 11.60 15.00
CA VAL A 94 -8.79 11.66 13.57
C VAL A 94 -9.29 12.96 12.95
N TYR A 95 -8.63 13.42 11.89
CA TYR A 95 -8.99 14.62 11.14
C TYR A 95 -9.13 14.28 9.66
N GLY A 96 -10.06 14.89 8.97
CA GLY A 96 -10.24 14.70 7.54
C GLY A 96 -11.70 14.51 7.12
N PRO A 97 -11.96 14.00 5.91
CA PRO A 97 -10.96 13.52 4.94
C PRO A 97 -10.22 14.68 4.24
N PHE A 98 -9.00 14.40 3.74
CA PHE A 98 -8.15 15.32 3.00
C PHE A 98 -7.59 14.65 1.74
N GLY A 99 -6.92 15.44 0.90
CA GLY A 99 -6.16 14.98 -0.27
C GLY A 99 -6.86 15.22 -1.59
N GLU A 100 -6.08 15.09 -2.67
CA GLU A 100 -6.51 15.37 -4.06
C GLU A 100 -6.18 14.21 -5.01
N PHE A 101 -5.86 13.03 -4.48
CA PHE A 101 -5.60 11.84 -5.28
C PHE A 101 -6.92 11.19 -5.70
N PHE A 102 -7.47 11.64 -6.82
CA PHE A 102 -8.75 11.18 -7.35
C PHE A 102 -8.57 10.50 -8.71
N ALA A 103 -9.43 9.52 -8.99
CA ALA A 103 -9.58 8.99 -10.34
C ALA A 103 -10.19 10.05 -11.25
N ARG A 104 -9.63 10.21 -12.45
CA ARG A 104 -10.12 11.15 -13.46
C ARG A 104 -11.40 10.62 -14.11
N ASP A 105 -12.28 11.52 -14.47
CA ASP A 105 -13.52 11.20 -15.19
C ASP A 105 -13.25 11.20 -16.71
N THR A 106 -12.71 10.10 -17.21
CA THR A 106 -12.37 9.86 -18.62
C THR A 106 -12.71 8.43 -19.00
N ASP A 107 -12.57 8.09 -20.29
CA ASP A 107 -12.72 6.72 -20.79
C ASP A 107 -11.36 5.99 -20.97
N ALA A 108 -10.24 6.63 -20.63
CA ALA A 108 -8.90 6.06 -20.77
C ALA A 108 -8.73 4.78 -19.92
N GLU A 109 -7.90 3.87 -20.37
CA GLU A 109 -7.50 2.70 -19.60
C GLU A 109 -6.81 3.13 -18.28
N MET A 110 -7.16 2.47 -17.18
CA MET A 110 -6.57 2.72 -15.86
C MET A 110 -5.55 1.63 -15.52
N VAL A 111 -4.32 2.03 -15.29
CA VAL A 111 -3.24 1.15 -14.84
C VAL A 111 -2.83 1.55 -13.42
N PHE A 112 -3.19 0.72 -12.46
CA PHE A 112 -2.82 0.94 -11.06
C PHE A 112 -1.50 0.22 -10.75
N VAL A 113 -0.60 0.90 -10.03
CA VAL A 113 0.68 0.32 -9.59
C VAL A 113 0.86 0.55 -8.10
N GLY A 114 0.98 -0.53 -7.35
CA GLY A 114 1.08 -0.47 -5.89
C GLY A 114 2.26 -1.25 -5.33
N GLY A 115 2.72 -0.85 -4.14
CA GLY A 115 3.71 -1.59 -3.37
C GLY A 115 3.62 -1.27 -1.89
N GLY A 116 3.75 -2.29 -1.03
CA GLY A 116 3.66 -2.12 0.41
C GLY A 116 2.35 -1.47 0.85
N ALA A 117 2.44 -0.43 1.69
CA ALA A 117 1.28 0.32 2.18
C ALA A 117 0.52 1.07 1.08
N GLY A 118 1.11 1.25 -0.11
CA GLY A 118 0.44 1.79 -1.29
C GLY A 118 -0.75 0.95 -1.77
N MET A 119 -0.90 -0.26 -1.27
CA MET A 119 -2.12 -1.06 -1.42
C MET A 119 -3.38 -0.30 -0.97
N ALA A 120 -3.30 0.55 0.06
CA ALA A 120 -4.46 1.23 0.63
C ALA A 120 -5.20 2.11 -0.40
N PRO A 121 -4.60 3.15 -1.01
CA PRO A 121 -5.31 3.96 -1.99
C PRO A 121 -5.67 3.18 -3.26
N MET A 122 -4.85 2.19 -3.67
CA MET A 122 -5.18 1.35 -4.82
C MET A 122 -6.46 0.56 -4.58
N ARG A 123 -6.62 -0.06 -3.40
CA ARG A 123 -7.84 -0.78 -3.04
C ARG A 123 -9.05 0.16 -3.04
N SER A 124 -8.92 1.31 -2.40
CA SER A 124 -10.01 2.29 -2.35
C SER A 124 -10.49 2.68 -3.76
N HIS A 125 -9.58 3.03 -4.66
CA HIS A 125 -9.94 3.44 -6.03
C HIS A 125 -10.52 2.30 -6.86
N ILE A 126 -9.87 1.14 -6.88
CA ILE A 126 -10.28 0.00 -7.71
C ILE A 126 -11.66 -0.49 -7.31
N PHE A 127 -11.90 -0.62 -6.00
CA PHE A 127 -13.21 -1.04 -5.49
C PHE A 127 -14.29 0.01 -5.76
N ASP A 128 -13.96 1.29 -5.66
CA ASP A 128 -14.88 2.37 -6.01
C ASP A 128 -15.26 2.33 -7.50
N GLN A 129 -14.28 2.20 -8.38
CA GLN A 129 -14.50 2.11 -9.82
C GLN A 129 -15.41 0.92 -10.19
N LEU A 130 -15.16 -0.26 -9.63
CA LEU A 130 -15.82 -1.48 -10.04
C LEU A 130 -17.15 -1.71 -9.30
N LYS A 131 -17.21 -1.46 -7.97
CA LYS A 131 -18.39 -1.79 -7.16
C LYS A 131 -19.41 -0.64 -7.10
N ARG A 132 -18.97 0.60 -6.93
CA ARG A 132 -19.88 1.75 -6.80
C ARG A 132 -20.17 2.40 -8.16
N LEU A 133 -19.15 2.70 -8.95
CA LEU A 133 -19.29 3.39 -10.22
C LEU A 133 -19.65 2.45 -11.39
N ASN A 134 -19.45 1.15 -11.22
CA ASN A 134 -19.64 0.13 -12.27
C ASN A 134 -18.93 0.50 -13.58
N SER A 135 -17.71 1.03 -13.46
CA SER A 135 -16.88 1.48 -14.55
C SER A 135 -16.69 0.37 -15.59
N LYS A 136 -16.77 0.77 -16.87
CA LYS A 136 -16.51 -0.12 -18.02
C LYS A 136 -15.12 0.08 -18.61
N ARG A 137 -14.35 0.99 -18.04
CA ARG A 137 -12.94 1.20 -18.41
C ARG A 137 -12.18 -0.09 -18.20
N LYS A 138 -11.18 -0.34 -19.04
CA LYS A 138 -10.22 -1.40 -18.80
C LYS A 138 -9.35 -0.99 -17.61
N ILE A 139 -9.24 -1.87 -16.63
CA ILE A 139 -8.53 -1.61 -15.37
C ILE A 139 -7.56 -2.76 -15.13
N SER A 140 -6.31 -2.43 -14.88
CA SER A 140 -5.31 -3.40 -14.43
C SER A 140 -4.63 -2.91 -13.16
N PHE A 141 -4.32 -3.86 -12.27
CA PHE A 141 -3.60 -3.58 -11.04
C PHE A 141 -2.32 -4.42 -10.97
N TRP A 142 -1.19 -3.76 -10.80
CA TRP A 142 0.14 -4.32 -10.74
C TRP A 142 0.74 -4.06 -9.36
N TYR A 143 0.83 -5.12 -8.56
CA TYR A 143 1.29 -5.02 -7.18
C TYR A 143 2.65 -5.68 -7.00
N GLY A 144 3.62 -4.90 -6.48
CA GLY A 144 4.94 -5.37 -6.11
C GLY A 144 5.02 -5.69 -4.62
N ALA A 145 5.36 -6.94 -4.31
CA ALA A 145 5.69 -7.39 -2.97
C ALA A 145 7.12 -7.96 -2.93
N ARG A 146 7.73 -8.08 -1.76
CA ARG A 146 9.00 -8.82 -1.65
C ARG A 146 8.76 -10.31 -1.58
N SER A 147 7.80 -10.73 -0.74
CA SER A 147 7.42 -12.12 -0.53
C SER A 147 5.93 -12.22 -0.28
N LEU A 148 5.39 -13.44 -0.20
CA LEU A 148 3.98 -13.70 0.05
C LEU A 148 3.47 -13.07 1.36
N ARG A 149 4.33 -12.92 2.36
CA ARG A 149 4.01 -12.26 3.64
C ARG A 149 3.64 -10.78 3.51
N GLU A 150 3.98 -10.14 2.40
CA GLU A 150 3.66 -8.73 2.13
C GLU A 150 2.43 -8.57 1.19
N LEU A 151 1.74 -9.67 0.89
CA LEU A 151 0.54 -9.67 0.05
C LEU A 151 -0.71 -9.63 0.93
N PHE A 152 -1.57 -8.63 0.73
CA PHE A 152 -2.86 -8.50 1.42
C PHE A 152 -4.01 -8.37 0.44
N TYR A 153 -5.22 -8.69 0.91
CA TYR A 153 -6.47 -8.61 0.14
C TYR A 153 -6.50 -9.52 -1.10
N GLN A 154 -5.68 -10.57 -1.17
CA GLN A 154 -5.63 -11.47 -2.32
C GLN A 154 -7.01 -11.99 -2.68
N ASP A 155 -7.71 -12.60 -1.72
CA ASP A 155 -9.04 -13.16 -1.94
C ASP A 155 -10.05 -12.12 -2.45
N GLU A 156 -9.96 -10.86 -1.93
CA GLU A 156 -10.83 -9.78 -2.36
C GLU A 156 -10.57 -9.38 -3.82
N TYR A 157 -9.30 -9.32 -4.25
CA TYR A 157 -8.94 -9.01 -5.64
C TYR A 157 -9.25 -10.16 -6.59
N ASP A 158 -9.05 -11.41 -6.18
CA ASP A 158 -9.40 -12.58 -6.98
C ASP A 158 -10.90 -12.63 -7.23
N MET A 159 -11.72 -12.39 -6.20
CA MET A 159 -13.17 -12.27 -6.35
C MET A 159 -13.54 -11.12 -7.29
N LEU A 160 -12.90 -9.95 -7.12
CA LEU A 160 -13.20 -8.78 -7.93
C LEU A 160 -12.87 -9.02 -9.41
N ALA A 161 -11.76 -9.70 -9.70
CA ALA A 161 -11.39 -10.09 -11.07
C ALA A 161 -12.35 -11.13 -11.66
N ALA A 162 -12.83 -12.07 -10.85
CA ALA A 162 -13.82 -13.03 -11.30
C ALA A 162 -15.21 -12.42 -11.60
N GLU A 163 -15.56 -11.33 -10.92
CA GLU A 163 -16.84 -10.63 -11.07
C GLU A 163 -16.83 -9.57 -12.19
N ASN A 164 -15.63 -9.11 -12.66
CA ASN A 164 -15.49 -7.99 -13.58
C ASN A 164 -14.54 -8.33 -14.74
N GLU A 165 -15.09 -8.62 -15.91
CA GLU A 165 -14.31 -8.97 -17.12
C GLU A 165 -13.34 -7.87 -17.58
N ASN A 166 -13.58 -6.62 -17.18
CA ASN A 166 -12.74 -5.47 -17.50
C ASN A 166 -11.65 -5.19 -16.46
N PHE A 167 -11.49 -6.08 -15.47
CA PHE A 167 -10.48 -5.96 -14.43
C PHE A 167 -9.56 -7.19 -14.37
N VAL A 168 -8.27 -6.93 -14.31
CA VAL A 168 -7.24 -7.94 -14.03
C VAL A 168 -6.26 -7.41 -12.99
N TRP A 169 -5.66 -8.32 -12.21
CA TRP A 169 -4.59 -7.93 -11.31
C TRP A 169 -3.43 -8.91 -11.35
N HIS A 170 -2.24 -8.39 -11.10
CA HIS A 170 -1.00 -9.13 -11.18
C HIS A 170 -0.13 -8.82 -9.96
N VAL A 171 0.49 -9.87 -9.41
CA VAL A 171 1.45 -9.75 -8.31
C VAL A 171 2.82 -10.15 -8.83
N ALA A 172 3.83 -9.33 -8.53
CA ALA A 172 5.22 -9.68 -8.75
C ALA A 172 5.98 -9.69 -7.43
N MET A 173 6.73 -10.78 -7.18
CA MET A 173 7.57 -10.87 -5.99
C MET A 173 9.03 -10.65 -6.35
N SER A 174 9.67 -9.68 -5.68
CA SER A 174 11.06 -9.33 -5.92
C SER A 174 12.05 -10.23 -5.16
N ASP A 175 11.60 -10.88 -4.09
CA ASP A 175 12.41 -11.75 -3.24
C ASP A 175 11.54 -12.85 -2.60
N PRO A 176 10.91 -13.73 -3.46
CA PRO A 176 10.06 -14.81 -2.95
C PRO A 176 10.91 -15.77 -2.12
N GLN A 177 10.40 -16.15 -0.95
CA GLN A 177 11.08 -17.08 -0.07
C GLN A 177 10.73 -18.53 -0.48
N PRO A 178 11.59 -19.51 -0.19
CA PRO A 178 11.33 -20.91 -0.53
C PRO A 178 10.00 -21.44 0.00
N GLU A 179 9.59 -21.01 1.19
CA GLU A 179 8.34 -21.39 1.83
C GLU A 179 7.11 -20.78 1.17
N ASP A 180 7.25 -19.71 0.36
CA ASP A 180 6.14 -19.10 -0.38
C ASP A 180 5.61 -20.05 -1.47
N ASN A 181 6.43 -21.00 -1.95
CA ASN A 181 6.14 -21.86 -3.10
C ASN A 181 5.56 -21.06 -4.29
N TRP A 182 6.12 -19.88 -4.51
CA TRP A 182 5.63 -18.92 -5.50
C TRP A 182 5.98 -19.37 -6.92
N ASP A 183 4.97 -19.52 -7.78
CA ASP A 183 5.09 -19.87 -9.20
C ASP A 183 4.63 -18.74 -10.14
N GLY A 184 4.29 -17.55 -9.57
CA GLY A 184 3.86 -16.38 -10.32
C GLY A 184 5.02 -15.52 -10.81
N LEU A 185 4.70 -14.26 -11.16
CA LEU A 185 5.67 -13.29 -11.69
C LEU A 185 6.71 -12.92 -10.63
N THR A 186 7.96 -12.79 -11.08
CA THR A 186 9.10 -12.43 -10.22
C THR A 186 9.86 -11.22 -10.77
N GLY A 187 10.38 -10.39 -9.87
CA GLY A 187 11.13 -9.20 -10.19
C GLY A 187 10.51 -7.92 -9.63
N PHE A 188 11.16 -6.80 -9.92
CA PHE A 188 10.63 -5.49 -9.56
C PHE A 188 9.44 -5.12 -10.44
N ILE A 189 8.39 -4.57 -9.83
CA ILE A 189 7.09 -4.36 -10.50
C ILE A 189 7.18 -3.50 -11.76
N HIS A 190 8.08 -2.51 -11.83
CA HIS A 190 8.24 -1.70 -13.03
C HIS A 190 8.77 -2.51 -14.23
N ASN A 191 9.69 -3.47 -14.02
CA ASN A 191 10.17 -4.35 -15.06
C ASN A 191 9.08 -5.33 -15.49
N VAL A 192 8.38 -5.91 -14.53
CA VAL A 192 7.30 -6.87 -14.80
C VAL A 192 6.17 -6.19 -15.58
N LEU A 193 5.71 -5.02 -15.15
CA LEU A 193 4.70 -4.23 -15.86
C LEU A 193 5.13 -3.90 -17.29
N PHE A 194 6.39 -3.53 -17.49
CA PHE A 194 6.93 -3.28 -18.82
C PHE A 194 6.95 -4.56 -19.68
N ASP A 195 7.55 -5.63 -19.16
CA ASP A 195 7.79 -6.86 -19.92
C ASP A 195 6.52 -7.62 -20.26
N GLU A 196 5.59 -7.72 -19.31
CA GLU A 196 4.36 -8.48 -19.47
C GLU A 196 3.24 -7.68 -20.16
N TYR A 197 3.33 -6.34 -20.13
CA TYR A 197 2.21 -5.53 -20.60
C TYR A 197 2.61 -4.37 -21.50
N LEU A 198 3.34 -3.38 -20.97
CA LEU A 198 3.49 -2.09 -21.67
C LEU A 198 4.33 -2.14 -22.93
N LYS A 199 5.35 -2.99 -23.01
CA LYS A 199 6.20 -3.10 -24.24
C LYS A 199 5.42 -3.51 -25.49
N ASN A 200 4.28 -4.19 -25.32
CA ASN A 200 3.41 -4.63 -26.42
C ASN A 200 2.08 -3.88 -26.45
N HIS A 201 1.89 -2.91 -25.57
CA HIS A 201 0.68 -2.09 -25.54
C HIS A 201 0.65 -1.16 -26.76
N PRO A 202 -0.49 -1.06 -27.48
CA PRO A 202 -0.55 -0.29 -28.74
C PRO A 202 -0.39 1.23 -28.51
N ALA A 203 -0.78 1.75 -27.35
CA ALA A 203 -0.72 3.16 -27.00
C ALA A 203 -0.61 3.34 -25.48
N PRO A 204 0.56 3.04 -24.85
CA PRO A 204 0.73 3.19 -23.43
C PRO A 204 0.62 4.65 -22.97
N GLU A 205 0.93 5.61 -23.86
CA GLU A 205 0.82 7.05 -23.62
C GLU A 205 -0.64 7.52 -23.42
N ASP A 206 -1.61 6.77 -23.90
CA ASP A 206 -3.05 7.09 -23.75
C ASP A 206 -3.66 6.53 -22.45
N CYS A 207 -2.90 5.74 -21.68
CA CYS A 207 -3.34 5.21 -20.40
C CYS A 207 -3.18 6.22 -19.27
N GLU A 208 -4.01 6.08 -18.24
CA GLU A 208 -3.86 6.79 -16.96
C GLU A 208 -3.24 5.87 -15.93
N PHE A 209 -2.16 6.32 -15.32
CA PHE A 209 -1.41 5.57 -14.31
C PHE A 209 -1.65 6.13 -12.92
N TYR A 210 -2.11 5.28 -12.02
CA TYR A 210 -2.35 5.61 -10.61
C TYR A 210 -1.39 4.81 -9.75
N MET A 211 -0.55 5.47 -8.97
CA MET A 211 0.51 4.76 -8.29
C MET A 211 0.73 5.23 -6.85
N CYS A 212 1.10 4.28 -6.01
CA CYS A 212 1.48 4.52 -4.63
C CYS A 212 2.39 3.39 -4.13
N GLY A 213 3.53 3.73 -3.56
CA GLY A 213 4.45 2.75 -3.01
C GLY A 213 5.75 3.37 -2.50
N PRO A 214 6.75 2.55 -2.21
CA PRO A 214 8.06 3.03 -1.77
C PRO A 214 8.69 4.01 -2.79
N PRO A 215 9.42 5.04 -2.33
CA PRO A 215 10.00 6.06 -3.20
C PRO A 215 10.81 5.52 -4.37
N ILE A 216 11.63 4.47 -4.14
CA ILE A 216 12.43 3.82 -5.20
C ILE A 216 11.54 3.17 -6.25
N MET A 217 10.44 2.53 -5.84
CA MET A 217 9.47 1.96 -6.78
C MET A 217 8.81 3.07 -7.61
N ASN A 218 8.31 4.11 -6.96
CA ASN A 218 7.66 5.22 -7.63
C ASN A 218 8.58 5.87 -8.68
N GLN A 219 9.83 6.17 -8.31
CA GLN A 219 10.83 6.74 -9.22
C GLN A 219 11.10 5.83 -10.43
N SER A 220 11.21 4.52 -10.21
CA SER A 220 11.48 3.55 -11.27
C SER A 220 10.31 3.43 -12.25
N VAL A 221 9.07 3.40 -11.71
CA VAL A 221 7.85 3.35 -12.54
C VAL A 221 7.71 4.65 -13.33
N ILE A 222 7.83 5.82 -12.69
CA ILE A 222 7.73 7.13 -13.38
C ILE A 222 8.75 7.22 -14.51
N LYS A 223 10.02 6.85 -14.23
CA LYS A 223 11.05 6.87 -15.27
C LYS A 223 10.68 5.99 -16.46
N MET A 224 10.25 4.76 -16.22
CA MET A 224 9.81 3.83 -17.26
C MET A 224 8.66 4.41 -18.10
N LEU A 225 7.66 5.00 -17.46
CA LEU A 225 6.49 5.60 -18.12
C LEU A 225 6.87 6.80 -18.99
N LEU A 226 7.74 7.68 -18.49
CA LEU A 226 8.25 8.81 -19.27
C LEU A 226 9.10 8.34 -20.47
N ASP A 227 9.90 7.29 -20.32
CA ASP A 227 10.65 6.67 -21.40
C ASP A 227 9.74 6.05 -22.48
N LEU A 228 8.51 5.68 -22.14
CA LEU A 228 7.46 5.21 -23.05
C LEU A 228 6.63 6.35 -23.70
N GLY A 229 6.91 7.61 -23.35
CA GLY A 229 6.19 8.77 -23.88
C GLY A 229 4.89 9.11 -23.16
N VAL A 230 4.67 8.54 -21.96
CA VAL A 230 3.52 8.92 -21.12
C VAL A 230 3.75 10.34 -20.61
N GLU A 231 2.76 11.21 -20.82
CA GLU A 231 2.82 12.58 -20.33
C GLU A 231 2.67 12.62 -18.79
N PRO A 232 3.38 13.54 -18.09
CA PRO A 232 3.31 13.64 -16.63
C PRO A 232 1.88 13.78 -16.08
N GLU A 233 0.99 14.42 -16.81
CA GLU A 233 -0.41 14.61 -16.45
C GLU A 233 -1.20 13.30 -16.38
N ASN A 234 -0.72 12.25 -17.04
CA ASN A 234 -1.31 10.91 -17.01
C ASN A 234 -0.71 10.01 -15.91
N ILE A 235 0.20 10.56 -15.09
CA ILE A 235 0.84 9.86 -13.98
C ILE A 235 0.37 10.47 -12.66
N MET A 236 -0.57 9.82 -11.99
CA MET A 236 -1.11 10.25 -10.70
C MET A 236 -0.39 9.49 -9.57
N LEU A 237 0.25 10.22 -8.68
CA LEU A 237 1.03 9.68 -7.57
C LEU A 237 0.39 10.08 -6.23
N ASP A 238 0.10 9.09 -5.38
CA ASP A 238 -0.11 9.31 -3.94
C ASP A 238 1.22 9.10 -3.22
N ASP A 239 1.88 10.18 -2.84
CA ASP A 239 3.18 10.15 -2.17
C ASP A 239 3.00 10.29 -0.66
N PHE A 240 3.42 9.28 0.08
CA PHE A 240 3.34 9.29 1.55
C PHE A 240 4.43 10.15 2.21
N GLY A 241 5.31 10.74 1.44
CA GLY A 241 6.46 11.50 1.94
C GLY A 241 7.47 10.57 2.62
N GLY A 242 8.66 10.46 2.11
CA GLY A 242 9.76 9.72 2.72
C GLY A 242 10.53 10.59 3.71
#